data_b2a2e599a7ec3330325cfce1738716b7
#
_entry.id   b2a2e599a7ec3330325cfce1738716b7
#
_cell.length_a   1.000
_cell.length_b   1.000
_cell.length_c   1.000
_cell.angle_alpha   90.00
_cell.angle_beta   90.00
_cell.angle_gamma   90.00
#
_symmetry.space_group_name_H-M   'P 1'
#
loop_
_entity.id
_entity.type
_entity.pdbx_description
1 polymer ?
#
loop_
_entity_poly.entity_id
_entity_poly.type
_entity_poly.pdbx_seq_one_letter_code
_entity_poly.pdbx_strand_id
1 'polypeptide(L)'
;MRILAFPLLLLISFASPAQKLLRVGVAGLTHDHVHNIMNQFRRGEVIIAGIAEADKQLVQHYKDIYHLPDSLFYPSLSALLEHVHPDAVLAYNAISEHLGVVELCAPKGISVMVEKPLATTVKDAERIASLAAQYHIHVLTNYETTWYNTNQQVYEMVNGQHAIGDIRKMVVHDGHQGPKEIGCSRDFLGWLTDPVKNGGGAIRDFGCYGANLMVWLMQGRAPIAVTAMTHHIKPDVYPKVDDDATILLEYPDATGIIEASWNWPFSIKDLEVFGVTGYLHALDPNILQQRMKKNYDSVAVHPAVYRDNLPYLADVLSGKVDPGNDLSSLPNNLIVVRILEAASRSAKEGKRIVL
;
A
#
# COMPACT_ATOMS: atom_id res chain seq x y z
N MET A 1 -3.78 0.70 -74.27
CA MET A 1 -3.31 -0.12 -73.13
C MET A 1 -2.90 0.82 -72.00
N ARG A 2 -3.74 0.95 -70.97
CA ARG A 2 -3.43 1.76 -69.77
C ARG A 2 -2.90 0.79 -68.70
N ILE A 3 -1.64 0.92 -68.33
CA ILE A 3 -1.01 0.15 -67.26
C ILE A 3 -1.41 0.78 -65.94
N LEU A 4 -2.21 0.10 -65.16
CA LEU A 4 -2.52 0.48 -63.74
C LEU A 4 -1.35 0.02 -62.87
N ALA A 5 -0.58 0.97 -62.32
CA ALA A 5 0.43 0.69 -61.29
C ALA A 5 -0.28 0.64 -59.94
N PHE A 6 -0.28 -0.50 -59.27
CA PHE A 6 -0.69 -0.66 -57.89
C PHE A 6 0.48 -0.23 -56.95
N PRO A 7 0.27 0.69 -55.99
CA PRO A 7 1.29 0.96 -55.00
C PRO A 7 1.35 -0.18 -53.98
N LEU A 8 2.52 -0.80 -53.87
CA LEU A 8 2.84 -1.77 -52.84
C LEU A 8 2.97 -1.04 -51.48
N LEU A 9 1.96 -1.14 -50.63
CA LEU A 9 2.05 -0.64 -49.25
C LEU A 9 2.94 -1.58 -48.43
N LEU A 10 4.17 -1.15 -48.14
CA LEU A 10 5.03 -1.80 -47.16
C LEU A 10 4.47 -1.56 -45.74
N LEU A 11 3.84 -2.59 -45.17
CA LEU A 11 3.49 -2.61 -43.73
C LEU A 11 4.79 -2.78 -42.91
N ILE A 12 5.34 -1.68 -42.42
CA ILE A 12 6.42 -1.71 -41.45
C ILE A 12 5.78 -2.07 -40.11
N SER A 13 5.88 -3.34 -39.72
CA SER A 13 5.53 -3.79 -38.38
C SER A 13 6.59 -3.26 -37.40
N PHE A 14 6.26 -2.21 -36.66
CA PHE A 14 7.04 -1.82 -35.50
C PHE A 14 6.84 -2.90 -34.43
N ALA A 15 7.79 -3.82 -34.32
CA ALA A 15 7.89 -4.68 -33.15
C ALA A 15 8.16 -3.77 -31.95
N SER A 16 7.15 -3.55 -31.11
CA SER A 16 7.36 -2.96 -29.79
C SER A 16 8.34 -3.83 -29.03
N PRO A 17 9.45 -3.32 -28.50
CA PRO A 17 10.35 -4.12 -27.70
C PRO A 17 9.54 -4.76 -26.58
N ALA A 18 9.59 -6.08 -26.45
CA ALA A 18 8.94 -6.79 -25.36
C ALA A 18 9.46 -6.19 -24.04
N GLN A 19 8.55 -5.68 -23.21
CA GLN A 19 8.92 -5.09 -21.94
C GLN A 19 9.65 -6.17 -21.11
N LYS A 20 10.90 -5.87 -20.70
CA LYS A 20 11.70 -6.79 -19.89
C LYS A 20 10.92 -7.06 -18.57
N LEU A 21 10.64 -8.33 -18.29
CA LEU A 21 10.00 -8.73 -17.05
C LEU A 21 10.84 -8.30 -15.85
N LEU A 22 10.18 -7.73 -14.86
CA LEU A 22 10.81 -7.33 -13.60
C LEU A 22 11.34 -8.58 -12.87
N ARG A 23 12.57 -8.52 -12.39
CA ARG A 23 13.20 -9.58 -11.59
C ARG A 23 13.19 -9.18 -10.13
N VAL A 24 12.40 -9.85 -9.30
CA VAL A 24 12.25 -9.48 -7.89
C VAL A 24 12.83 -10.52 -6.94
N GLY A 25 13.42 -10.05 -5.84
CA GLY A 25 13.62 -10.84 -4.63
C GLY A 25 12.40 -10.73 -3.73
N VAL A 26 12.05 -11.82 -3.04
CA VAL A 26 10.97 -11.84 -2.05
C VAL A 26 11.59 -11.98 -0.67
N ALA A 27 11.31 -11.06 0.24
CA ALA A 27 11.79 -11.08 1.63
C ALA A 27 10.63 -11.44 2.58
N GLY A 28 10.66 -12.67 3.11
CA GLY A 28 9.63 -13.23 3.98
C GLY A 28 8.42 -13.79 3.23
N LEU A 29 7.71 -14.69 3.89
CA LEU A 29 6.50 -15.36 3.40
C LEU A 29 5.36 -15.29 4.43
N THR A 30 5.51 -14.49 5.48
CA THR A 30 4.56 -14.46 6.61
C THR A 30 3.38 -13.52 6.40
N HIS A 31 3.42 -12.61 5.41
CA HIS A 31 2.31 -11.73 5.07
C HIS A 31 1.46 -12.38 3.97
N ASP A 32 0.15 -12.54 4.20
CA ASP A 32 -0.75 -13.23 3.25
C ASP A 32 -0.83 -12.59 1.86
N HIS A 33 -0.50 -11.31 1.70
CA HIS A 33 -0.40 -10.68 0.38
C HIS A 33 0.69 -11.29 -0.52
N VAL A 34 1.62 -12.07 0.01
CA VAL A 34 2.62 -12.79 -0.80
C VAL A 34 1.96 -13.73 -1.82
N HIS A 35 0.74 -14.19 -1.56
CA HIS A 35 -0.03 -14.97 -2.54
C HIS A 35 -0.26 -14.22 -3.86
N ASN A 36 -0.31 -12.88 -3.82
CA ASN A 36 -0.46 -12.07 -5.04
C ASN A 36 0.75 -12.19 -5.95
N ILE A 37 1.98 -11.99 -5.41
CA ILE A 37 3.22 -12.11 -6.21
C ILE A 37 3.44 -13.55 -6.70
N MET A 38 3.07 -14.55 -5.91
CA MET A 38 3.15 -15.96 -6.35
C MET A 38 2.20 -16.24 -7.52
N ASN A 39 1.00 -15.67 -7.51
CA ASN A 39 0.05 -15.78 -8.61
C ASN A 39 0.51 -15.01 -9.85
N GLN A 40 1.09 -13.82 -9.69
CA GLN A 40 1.69 -13.04 -10.78
C GLN A 40 2.86 -13.81 -11.42
N PHE A 41 3.71 -14.44 -10.61
CA PHE A 41 4.77 -15.34 -11.09
C PHE A 41 4.23 -16.52 -11.93
N ARG A 42 3.19 -17.18 -11.44
CA ARG A 42 2.54 -18.29 -12.19
C ARG A 42 1.92 -17.83 -13.52
N ARG A 43 1.47 -16.58 -13.62
CA ARG A 43 0.97 -16.01 -14.89
C ARG A 43 2.08 -15.51 -15.81
N GLY A 44 3.35 -15.57 -15.37
CA GLY A 44 4.49 -15.09 -16.14
C GLY A 44 4.60 -13.57 -16.24
N GLU A 45 4.04 -12.84 -15.27
CA GLU A 45 4.05 -11.37 -15.22
C GLU A 45 5.32 -10.82 -14.55
N VAL A 46 6.06 -11.67 -13.81
CA VAL A 46 7.26 -11.32 -13.05
C VAL A 46 8.19 -12.52 -12.99
N ILE A 47 9.49 -12.28 -12.78
CA ILE A 47 10.49 -13.30 -12.46
C ILE A 47 10.81 -13.20 -10.97
N ILE A 48 10.49 -14.23 -10.19
CA ILE A 48 11.00 -14.35 -8.82
C ILE A 48 12.44 -14.86 -8.94
N ALA A 49 13.40 -14.01 -8.58
CA ALA A 49 14.83 -14.32 -8.68
C ALA A 49 15.34 -15.08 -7.45
N GLY A 50 14.63 -14.98 -6.33
CA GLY A 50 14.88 -15.71 -5.09
C GLY A 50 13.91 -15.32 -4.00
N ILE A 51 13.72 -16.20 -3.02
CA ILE A 51 12.83 -16.05 -1.86
C ILE A 51 13.66 -16.25 -0.61
N ALA A 52 13.69 -15.27 0.27
CA ALA A 52 14.36 -15.35 1.55
C ALA A 52 13.36 -15.69 2.65
N GLU A 53 13.45 -16.91 3.21
CA GLU A 53 12.62 -17.37 4.32
C GLU A 53 13.41 -18.35 5.18
N ALA A 54 13.43 -18.13 6.49
CA ALA A 54 14.17 -18.96 7.44
C ALA A 54 13.35 -20.17 7.94
N ASP A 55 12.02 -20.03 7.98
CA ASP A 55 11.14 -21.10 8.45
C ASP A 55 10.99 -22.18 7.36
N LYS A 56 11.62 -23.34 7.62
CA LYS A 56 11.59 -24.48 6.69
C LYS A 56 10.19 -25.06 6.49
N GLN A 57 9.30 -24.95 7.48
CA GLN A 57 7.93 -25.44 7.34
C GLN A 57 7.13 -24.53 6.40
N LEU A 58 7.31 -23.23 6.56
CA LEU A 58 6.69 -22.23 5.68
C LEU A 58 7.26 -22.34 4.25
N VAL A 59 8.57 -22.51 4.09
CA VAL A 59 9.20 -22.80 2.77
C VAL A 59 8.58 -24.03 2.13
N GLN A 60 8.45 -25.15 2.87
CA GLN A 60 7.87 -26.38 2.32
C GLN A 60 6.42 -26.18 1.92
N HIS A 61 5.63 -25.48 2.73
CA HIS A 61 4.23 -25.14 2.44
C HIS A 61 4.08 -24.37 1.10
N TYR A 62 4.89 -23.34 0.88
CA TYR A 62 4.85 -22.55 -0.37
C TYR A 62 5.36 -23.34 -1.58
N LYS A 63 6.38 -24.19 -1.40
CA LYS A 63 6.83 -25.11 -2.44
C LYS A 63 5.72 -26.04 -2.90
N ASP A 64 4.97 -26.60 -1.97
CA ASP A 64 3.88 -27.54 -2.27
C ASP A 64 2.72 -26.88 -3.01
N ILE A 65 2.31 -25.69 -2.54
CA ILE A 65 1.16 -24.95 -3.15
C ILE A 65 1.50 -24.42 -4.54
N TYR A 66 2.71 -23.85 -4.71
CA TYR A 66 3.08 -23.14 -5.93
C TYR A 66 4.02 -23.93 -6.85
N HIS A 67 4.40 -25.15 -6.47
CA HIS A 67 5.34 -26.04 -7.19
C HIS A 67 6.68 -25.36 -7.47
N LEU A 68 7.24 -24.68 -6.44
CA LEU A 68 8.46 -23.92 -6.56
C LEU A 68 9.70 -24.82 -6.39
N PRO A 69 10.76 -24.64 -7.19
CA PRO A 69 12.00 -25.41 -7.03
C PRO A 69 12.81 -24.96 -5.82
N ASP A 70 13.57 -25.86 -5.23
CA ASP A 70 14.46 -25.60 -4.09
C ASP A 70 15.44 -24.45 -4.34
N SER A 71 15.90 -24.32 -5.57
CA SER A 71 16.89 -23.31 -5.97
C SER A 71 16.41 -21.85 -5.83
N LEU A 72 15.12 -21.63 -5.64
CA LEU A 72 14.59 -20.29 -5.37
C LEU A 72 14.73 -19.86 -3.92
N PHE A 73 14.93 -20.77 -2.96
CA PHE A 73 14.86 -20.49 -1.54
C PHE A 73 16.24 -20.27 -0.92
N TYR A 74 16.33 -19.21 -0.12
CA TYR A 74 17.50 -18.82 0.65
C TYR A 74 17.14 -18.68 2.13
N PRO A 75 18.03 -19.04 3.06
CA PRO A 75 17.74 -19.00 4.50
C PRO A 75 17.66 -17.58 5.08
N SER A 76 18.10 -16.58 4.31
CA SER A 76 18.03 -15.16 4.71
C SER A 76 18.12 -14.26 3.48
N LEU A 77 17.71 -13.00 3.64
CA LEU A 77 17.85 -11.99 2.60
C LEU A 77 19.32 -11.70 2.27
N SER A 78 20.21 -11.71 3.28
CA SER A 78 21.66 -11.58 3.04
C SER A 78 22.16 -12.67 2.09
N ALA A 79 21.83 -13.95 2.40
CA ALA A 79 22.23 -15.06 1.55
C ALA A 79 21.64 -14.98 0.12
N LEU A 80 20.40 -14.52 -0.02
CA LEU A 80 19.80 -14.27 -1.33
C LEU A 80 20.63 -13.23 -2.09
N LEU A 81 20.90 -12.07 -1.48
CA LEU A 81 21.59 -10.93 -2.11
C LEU A 81 23.08 -11.16 -2.37
N GLU A 82 23.68 -12.22 -1.84
CA GLU A 82 25.03 -12.69 -2.18
C GLU A 82 25.06 -13.45 -3.51
N HIS A 83 23.96 -14.12 -3.87
CA HIS A 83 23.89 -15.00 -5.04
C HIS A 83 23.06 -14.40 -6.18
N VAL A 84 22.13 -13.49 -5.86
CA VAL A 84 21.18 -12.94 -6.80
C VAL A 84 21.18 -11.41 -6.71
N HIS A 85 21.16 -10.75 -7.87
CA HIS A 85 20.97 -9.29 -7.95
C HIS A 85 19.60 -9.03 -8.60
N PRO A 86 18.51 -8.87 -7.81
CA PRO A 86 17.18 -8.53 -8.33
C PRO A 86 17.10 -7.04 -8.72
N ASP A 87 16.13 -6.69 -9.56
CA ASP A 87 15.82 -5.29 -9.90
C ASP A 87 15.19 -4.56 -8.69
N ALA A 88 14.44 -5.30 -7.85
CA ALA A 88 13.89 -4.83 -6.57
C ALA A 88 13.65 -6.00 -5.61
N VAL A 89 13.48 -5.68 -4.31
CA VAL A 89 13.01 -6.63 -3.29
C VAL A 89 11.61 -6.22 -2.83
N LEU A 90 10.70 -7.21 -2.78
CA LEU A 90 9.36 -7.08 -2.22
C LEU A 90 9.35 -7.69 -0.82
N ALA A 91 8.95 -6.93 0.20
CA ALA A 91 8.94 -7.37 1.59
C ALA A 91 7.54 -7.84 2.01
N TYR A 92 7.43 -9.13 2.34
CA TYR A 92 6.22 -9.79 2.84
C TYR A 92 6.45 -10.41 4.22
N ASN A 93 7.20 -9.71 5.05
CA ASN A 93 7.48 -10.02 6.44
C ASN A 93 6.71 -9.09 7.40
N ALA A 94 6.94 -9.21 8.72
CA ALA A 94 6.32 -8.33 9.70
C ALA A 94 6.77 -6.87 9.50
N ILE A 95 5.90 -5.91 9.82
CA ILE A 95 6.16 -4.48 9.61
C ILE A 95 7.43 -4.00 10.32
N SER A 96 7.69 -4.52 11.53
CA SER A 96 8.93 -4.21 12.30
C SER A 96 10.23 -4.65 11.61
N GLU A 97 10.15 -5.49 10.58
CA GLU A 97 11.32 -6.02 9.86
C GLU A 97 11.63 -5.24 8.57
N HIS A 98 10.75 -4.33 8.14
CA HIS A 98 10.92 -3.56 6.90
C HIS A 98 12.22 -2.77 6.87
N LEU A 99 12.62 -2.13 8.00
CA LEU A 99 13.89 -1.43 8.10
C LEU A 99 15.07 -2.36 7.81
N GLY A 100 15.08 -3.57 8.37
CA GLY A 100 16.14 -4.55 8.14
C GLY A 100 16.26 -4.98 6.67
N VAL A 101 15.13 -5.07 5.96
CA VAL A 101 15.13 -5.32 4.50
C VAL A 101 15.81 -4.17 3.76
N VAL A 102 15.45 -2.92 4.09
CA VAL A 102 16.04 -1.74 3.44
C VAL A 102 17.54 -1.61 3.77
N GLU A 103 17.97 -1.90 5.02
CA GLU A 103 19.38 -1.88 5.43
C GLU A 103 20.27 -2.86 4.65
N LEU A 104 19.70 -4.02 4.27
CA LEU A 104 20.41 -5.01 3.45
C LEU A 104 20.43 -4.65 1.95
N CYS A 105 19.36 -4.06 1.43
CA CYS A 105 19.18 -3.76 0.01
C CYS A 105 19.87 -2.45 -0.40
N ALA A 106 19.76 -1.39 0.41
CA ALA A 106 20.19 -0.05 0.08
C ALA A 106 21.68 0.04 -0.28
N PRO A 107 22.64 -0.54 0.49
CA PRO A 107 24.07 -0.50 0.14
C PRO A 107 24.41 -1.21 -1.17
N LYS A 108 23.50 -2.03 -1.69
CA LYS A 108 23.65 -2.75 -2.97
C LYS A 108 22.95 -2.03 -4.13
N GLY A 109 22.37 -0.84 -3.88
CA GLY A 109 21.60 -0.08 -4.87
C GLY A 109 20.29 -0.75 -5.30
N ILE A 110 19.72 -1.63 -4.47
CA ILE A 110 18.50 -2.37 -4.77
C ILE A 110 17.30 -1.65 -4.13
N SER A 111 16.34 -1.24 -4.95
CA SER A 111 15.09 -0.63 -4.49
C SER A 111 14.19 -1.64 -3.78
N VAL A 112 13.34 -1.14 -2.88
CA VAL A 112 12.47 -1.98 -2.05
C VAL A 112 11.02 -1.52 -2.13
N MET A 113 10.09 -2.45 -2.26
CA MET A 113 8.68 -2.21 -2.00
C MET A 113 8.27 -3.03 -0.80
N VAL A 114 7.77 -2.36 0.24
CA VAL A 114 7.30 -3.01 1.47
C VAL A 114 5.78 -3.07 1.51
N GLU A 115 5.22 -4.02 2.26
CA GLU A 115 3.80 -4.00 2.59
C GLU A 115 3.47 -2.85 3.56
N LYS A 116 2.21 -2.49 3.60
CA LYS A 116 1.67 -1.43 4.46
C LYS A 116 1.61 -1.85 5.95
N PRO A 117 1.79 -0.86 6.86
CA PRO A 117 2.40 0.45 6.67
C PRO A 117 3.93 0.38 6.54
N LEU A 118 4.56 1.49 6.14
CA LEU A 118 6.00 1.58 5.88
C LEU A 118 6.87 1.07 7.04
N ALA A 119 6.52 1.42 8.27
CA ALA A 119 7.25 1.05 9.48
C ALA A 119 6.34 1.14 10.73
N THR A 120 6.77 0.52 11.83
CA THR A 120 6.06 0.58 13.12
C THR A 120 6.35 1.84 13.91
N THR A 121 7.50 2.51 13.67
CA THR A 121 7.93 3.72 14.39
C THR A 121 8.39 4.82 13.44
N VAL A 122 8.26 6.08 13.88
CA VAL A 122 8.80 7.24 13.14
C VAL A 122 10.30 7.13 12.98
N LYS A 123 11.02 6.66 14.01
CA LYS A 123 12.48 6.45 13.98
C LYS A 123 12.89 5.51 12.85
N ASP A 124 12.20 4.39 12.69
CA ASP A 124 12.51 3.42 11.64
C ASP A 124 12.17 3.98 10.25
N ALA A 125 11.04 4.68 10.13
CA ALA A 125 10.65 5.33 8.87
C ALA A 125 11.66 6.41 8.44
N GLU A 126 12.16 7.24 9.37
CA GLU A 126 13.20 8.24 9.11
C GLU A 126 14.54 7.58 8.75
N ARG A 127 14.87 6.45 9.36
CA ARG A 127 16.07 5.69 8.99
C ARG A 127 15.95 5.10 7.59
N ILE A 128 14.78 4.56 7.22
CA ILE A 128 14.47 4.12 5.86
C ILE A 128 14.68 5.27 4.86
N ALA A 129 14.13 6.45 5.16
CA ALA A 129 14.27 7.63 4.29
C ALA A 129 15.74 8.06 4.14
N SER A 130 16.49 8.05 5.25
CA SER A 130 17.92 8.36 5.22
C SER A 130 18.71 7.39 4.33
N LEU A 131 18.43 6.10 4.41
CA LEU A 131 19.06 5.07 3.57
C LEU A 131 18.68 5.23 2.10
N ALA A 132 17.39 5.47 1.82
CA ALA A 132 16.92 5.67 0.46
C ALA A 132 17.62 6.87 -0.20
N ALA A 133 17.75 7.99 0.52
CA ALA A 133 18.46 9.18 0.04
C ALA A 133 19.98 8.93 -0.12
N GLN A 134 20.61 8.28 0.86
CA GLN A 134 22.06 8.01 0.86
C GLN A 134 22.48 7.11 -0.31
N TYR A 135 21.67 6.11 -0.64
CA TYR A 135 22.00 5.10 -1.65
C TYR A 135 21.26 5.28 -2.97
N HIS A 136 20.47 6.36 -3.08
CA HIS A 136 19.69 6.70 -4.29
C HIS A 136 18.79 5.56 -4.78
N ILE A 137 18.10 4.90 -3.85
CA ILE A 137 17.13 3.85 -4.15
C ILE A 137 15.69 4.34 -3.92
N HIS A 138 14.74 3.71 -4.59
CA HIS A 138 13.34 3.89 -4.26
C HIS A 138 12.93 2.95 -3.12
N VAL A 139 12.21 3.48 -2.13
CA VAL A 139 11.46 2.70 -1.15
C VAL A 139 10.00 3.08 -1.29
N LEU A 140 9.17 2.10 -1.65
CA LEU A 140 7.75 2.26 -1.92
C LEU A 140 6.94 1.43 -0.92
N THR A 141 5.73 1.86 -0.62
CA THR A 141 4.80 1.11 0.23
C THR A 141 3.60 0.64 -0.58
N ASN A 142 3.27 -0.63 -0.49
CA ASN A 142 2.17 -1.23 -1.23
C ASN A 142 0.88 -1.20 -0.41
N TYR A 143 -0.14 -0.50 -0.91
CA TYR A 143 -1.50 -0.55 -0.37
C TYR A 143 -2.44 -1.09 -1.43
N GLU A 144 -3.39 -1.92 -1.05
CA GLU A 144 -4.46 -2.38 -1.95
C GLU A 144 -5.24 -1.20 -2.56
N THR A 145 -5.57 -0.20 -1.74
CA THR A 145 -6.35 0.97 -2.12
C THR A 145 -5.64 1.92 -3.09
N THR A 146 -4.31 1.82 -3.23
CA THR A 146 -3.55 2.54 -4.26
C THR A 146 -4.04 2.20 -5.66
N TRP A 147 -4.46 0.96 -5.88
CA TRP A 147 -4.84 0.43 -7.19
C TRP A 147 -6.34 0.53 -7.48
N TYR A 148 -7.13 1.17 -6.59
CA TYR A 148 -8.54 1.39 -6.79
C TYR A 148 -8.78 2.49 -7.85
N ASN A 149 -9.54 2.15 -8.90
CA ASN A 149 -9.89 3.08 -9.96
C ASN A 149 -10.59 4.34 -9.40
N THR A 150 -11.48 4.14 -8.42
CA THR A 150 -12.26 5.20 -7.80
C THR A 150 -11.41 6.19 -7.02
N ASN A 151 -10.37 5.74 -6.29
CA ASN A 151 -9.48 6.63 -5.55
C ASN A 151 -8.68 7.52 -6.49
N GLN A 152 -8.15 6.97 -7.59
CA GLN A 152 -7.44 7.75 -8.61
C GLN A 152 -8.36 8.78 -9.26
N GLN A 153 -9.60 8.39 -9.53
CA GLN A 153 -10.59 9.30 -10.11
C GLN A 153 -11.04 10.39 -9.12
N VAL A 154 -11.22 10.06 -7.83
CA VAL A 154 -11.50 11.05 -6.78
C VAL A 154 -10.37 12.08 -6.71
N TYR A 155 -9.11 11.65 -6.74
CA TYR A 155 -7.98 12.57 -6.74
C TYR A 155 -8.00 13.53 -7.94
N GLU A 156 -8.23 12.99 -9.12
CA GLU A 156 -8.34 13.81 -10.35
C GLU A 156 -9.50 14.81 -10.28
N MET A 157 -10.66 14.38 -9.79
CA MET A 157 -11.82 15.27 -9.62
C MET A 157 -11.57 16.35 -8.57
N VAL A 158 -10.88 16.03 -7.48
CA VAL A 158 -10.59 16.97 -6.37
C VAL A 158 -9.44 17.91 -6.73
N ASN A 159 -8.29 17.36 -7.08
CA ASN A 159 -7.05 18.12 -7.23
C ASN A 159 -6.77 18.57 -8.67
N GLY A 160 -7.23 17.82 -9.67
CA GLY A 160 -7.07 18.17 -11.09
C GLY A 160 -8.19 19.09 -11.59
N GLN A 161 -9.44 18.71 -11.34
CA GLN A 161 -10.62 19.41 -11.87
C GLN A 161 -11.25 20.42 -10.90
N HIS A 162 -10.88 20.38 -9.60
CA HIS A 162 -11.51 21.19 -8.54
C HIS A 162 -13.04 21.05 -8.48
N ALA A 163 -13.56 19.86 -8.82
CA ALA A 163 -14.98 19.62 -9.03
C ALA A 163 -15.86 19.90 -7.80
N ILE A 164 -15.32 19.74 -6.59
CA ILE A 164 -16.04 19.99 -5.34
C ILE A 164 -15.53 21.21 -4.57
N GLY A 165 -14.62 21.99 -5.14
CA GLY A 165 -13.92 23.09 -4.45
C GLY A 165 -12.97 22.58 -3.37
N ASP A 166 -12.56 23.46 -2.44
CA ASP A 166 -11.64 23.08 -1.36
C ASP A 166 -12.21 21.98 -0.48
N ILE A 167 -11.38 21.01 -0.09
CA ILE A 167 -11.75 19.95 0.85
C ILE A 167 -12.11 20.58 2.20
N ARG A 168 -13.21 20.13 2.80
CA ARG A 168 -13.65 20.49 4.17
C ARG A 168 -13.63 19.31 5.11
N LYS A 169 -13.95 18.13 4.61
CA LYS A 169 -13.91 16.90 5.41
C LYS A 169 -13.60 15.70 4.51
N MET A 170 -12.87 14.73 5.09
CA MET A 170 -12.67 13.41 4.52
C MET A 170 -13.08 12.37 5.56
N VAL A 171 -13.75 11.30 5.12
CA VAL A 171 -14.06 10.12 5.96
C VAL A 171 -13.58 8.90 5.22
N VAL A 172 -12.87 8.02 5.91
CA VAL A 172 -12.46 6.72 5.38
C VAL A 172 -12.92 5.65 6.35
N HIS A 173 -13.66 4.68 5.83
CA HIS A 173 -13.97 3.44 6.53
C HIS A 173 -13.10 2.34 5.96
N ASP A 174 -12.33 1.67 6.81
CA ASP A 174 -11.53 0.52 6.41
C ASP A 174 -11.57 -0.55 7.49
N GLY A 175 -12.19 -1.67 7.20
CA GLY A 175 -12.38 -2.73 8.16
C GLY A 175 -13.13 -3.95 7.63
N HIS A 176 -13.17 -4.98 8.47
CA HIS A 176 -13.86 -6.24 8.22
C HIS A 176 -14.16 -6.96 9.55
N GLN A 177 -14.57 -8.24 9.49
CA GLN A 177 -14.93 -9.04 10.67
C GLN A 177 -13.78 -9.29 11.64
N GLY A 178 -12.55 -9.17 11.17
CA GLY A 178 -11.31 -9.45 11.88
C GLY A 178 -10.44 -10.46 11.13
N PRO A 179 -9.11 -10.35 11.25
CA PRO A 179 -8.18 -11.19 10.48
C PRO A 179 -8.32 -12.68 10.81
N LYS A 180 -8.63 -13.04 12.05
CA LYS A 180 -8.89 -14.43 12.44
C LYS A 180 -10.21 -14.93 11.87
N GLU A 181 -11.25 -14.12 11.88
CA GLU A 181 -12.60 -14.46 11.43
C GLU A 181 -12.65 -14.63 9.90
N ILE A 182 -11.87 -13.87 9.15
CA ILE A 182 -11.77 -14.03 7.69
C ILE A 182 -10.80 -15.13 7.26
N GLY A 183 -10.12 -15.79 8.21
CA GLY A 183 -9.28 -16.95 7.93
C GLY A 183 -7.86 -16.63 7.48
N CYS A 184 -7.28 -15.51 7.92
CA CYS A 184 -5.87 -15.22 7.70
C CYS A 184 -4.96 -16.34 8.24
N SER A 185 -3.81 -16.54 7.63
CA SER A 185 -2.85 -17.57 8.00
C SER A 185 -2.36 -17.42 9.44
N ARG A 186 -1.95 -18.53 10.05
CA ARG A 186 -1.37 -18.53 11.40
C ARG A 186 -0.11 -17.65 11.46
N ASP A 187 0.69 -17.67 10.41
CA ASP A 187 1.96 -16.94 10.36
C ASP A 187 1.73 -15.45 10.23
N PHE A 188 0.75 -15.02 9.44
CA PHE A 188 0.29 -13.63 9.38
C PHE A 188 -0.28 -13.16 10.72
N LEU A 189 -1.22 -13.92 11.31
CA LEU A 189 -1.81 -13.62 12.61
C LEU A 189 -0.76 -13.50 13.72
N GLY A 190 0.30 -14.32 13.66
CA GLY A 190 1.35 -14.37 14.67
C GLY A 190 2.12 -13.06 14.85
N TRP A 191 2.22 -12.23 13.80
CA TRP A 191 2.83 -10.92 13.91
C TRP A 191 1.81 -9.78 13.85
N LEU A 192 0.71 -9.91 13.10
CA LEU A 192 -0.31 -8.87 12.97
C LEU A 192 -0.96 -8.53 14.32
N THR A 193 -1.16 -9.54 15.18
CA THR A 193 -1.72 -9.37 16.53
C THR A 193 -0.65 -9.19 17.62
N ASP A 194 0.60 -8.94 17.25
CA ASP A 194 1.69 -8.62 18.17
C ASP A 194 1.94 -7.10 18.19
N PRO A 195 1.82 -6.42 19.35
CA PRO A 195 1.93 -4.97 19.44
C PRO A 195 3.32 -4.42 19.09
N VAL A 196 4.37 -5.25 19.10
CA VAL A 196 5.73 -4.85 18.72
C VAL A 196 5.93 -5.04 17.21
N LYS A 197 5.51 -6.18 16.68
CA LYS A 197 5.76 -6.56 15.29
C LYS A 197 4.90 -5.76 14.30
N ASN A 198 3.64 -5.47 14.67
CA ASN A 198 2.73 -4.64 13.90
C ASN A 198 2.64 -3.20 14.38
N GLY A 199 3.01 -2.92 15.64
CA GLY A 199 2.92 -1.60 16.25
C GLY A 199 1.53 -1.25 16.82
N GLY A 200 0.57 -2.17 16.81
CA GLY A 200 -0.82 -2.03 17.27
C GLY A 200 -1.71 -3.07 16.61
N GLY A 201 -3.02 -2.90 16.73
CA GLY A 201 -4.04 -3.72 16.08
C GLY A 201 -4.70 -3.00 14.90
N ALA A 202 -6.02 -2.86 14.94
CA ALA A 202 -6.81 -2.20 13.89
C ALA A 202 -6.36 -0.76 13.63
N ILE A 203 -5.94 -0.02 14.65
CA ILE A 203 -5.40 1.34 14.51
C ILE A 203 -4.22 1.42 13.55
N ARG A 204 -3.41 0.38 13.45
CA ARG A 204 -2.26 0.28 12.52
C ARG A 204 -2.64 -0.37 11.23
N ASP A 205 -3.30 -1.52 11.30
CA ASP A 205 -3.63 -2.34 10.15
C ASP A 205 -4.55 -1.62 9.17
N PHE A 206 -5.62 -0.99 9.67
CA PHE A 206 -6.58 -0.25 8.85
C PHE A 206 -6.45 1.26 8.94
N GLY A 207 -6.04 1.80 10.08
CA GLY A 207 -5.80 3.24 10.20
C GLY A 207 -4.79 3.79 9.19
N CYS A 208 -3.86 2.97 8.73
CA CYS A 208 -2.86 3.37 7.74
C CYS A 208 -3.48 3.68 6.36
N TYR A 209 -4.55 3.01 5.96
CA TYR A 209 -5.22 3.27 4.67
C TYR A 209 -5.84 4.66 4.63
N GLY A 210 -6.62 5.01 5.67
CA GLY A 210 -7.21 6.34 5.76
C GLY A 210 -6.17 7.45 5.85
N ALA A 211 -5.11 7.25 6.65
CA ALA A 211 -4.00 8.21 6.74
C ALA A 211 -3.31 8.40 5.39
N ASN A 212 -3.05 7.31 4.65
CA ASN A 212 -2.42 7.32 3.33
C ASN A 212 -3.24 8.09 2.30
N LEU A 213 -4.54 7.78 2.19
CA LEU A 213 -5.46 8.44 1.26
C LEU A 213 -5.62 9.95 1.58
N MET A 214 -5.74 10.30 2.87
CA MET A 214 -5.96 11.69 3.28
C MET A 214 -4.71 12.56 3.06
N VAL A 215 -3.51 12.07 3.39
CA VAL A 215 -2.26 12.80 3.12
C VAL A 215 -2.08 13.04 1.62
N TRP A 216 -2.39 12.04 0.81
CA TRP A 216 -2.32 12.15 -0.64
C TRP A 216 -3.34 13.16 -1.20
N LEU A 217 -4.61 13.10 -0.80
CA LEU A 217 -5.63 14.07 -1.20
C LEU A 217 -5.28 15.49 -0.76
N MET A 218 -4.63 15.64 0.37
CA MET A 218 -4.12 16.92 0.88
C MET A 218 -2.74 17.29 0.28
N GLN A 219 -2.32 16.61 -0.80
CA GLN A 219 -1.10 16.89 -1.56
C GLN A 219 0.18 16.89 -0.71
N GLY A 220 0.30 15.93 0.22
CA GLY A 220 1.45 15.78 1.12
C GLY A 220 1.43 16.73 2.32
N ARG A 221 0.34 17.49 2.55
CA ARG A 221 0.19 18.28 3.78
C ARG A 221 -0.08 17.35 4.97
N ALA A 222 0.76 17.44 5.98
CA ALA A 222 0.50 16.77 7.26
C ALA A 222 -0.64 17.46 8.03
N PRO A 223 -1.46 16.74 8.80
CA PRO A 223 -2.37 17.37 9.77
C PRO A 223 -1.57 18.07 10.86
N ILE A 224 -2.16 19.09 11.49
CA ILE A 224 -1.53 19.83 12.62
C ILE A 224 -1.65 19.06 13.93
N ALA A 225 -2.63 18.18 14.05
CA ALA A 225 -2.82 17.35 15.23
C ALA A 225 -3.65 16.09 14.92
N VAL A 226 -3.52 15.11 15.82
CA VAL A 226 -4.24 13.84 15.79
C VAL A 226 -4.91 13.61 17.14
N THR A 227 -6.17 13.13 17.10
CA THR A 227 -6.88 12.61 18.27
C THR A 227 -7.40 11.23 17.93
N ALA A 228 -7.24 10.25 18.80
CA ALA A 228 -7.72 8.89 18.54
C ALA A 228 -8.25 8.23 19.81
N MET A 229 -9.13 7.25 19.61
CA MET A 229 -9.54 6.30 20.62
C MET A 229 -9.49 4.89 20.03
N THR A 230 -9.24 3.91 20.89
CA THR A 230 -9.21 2.49 20.54
C THR A 230 -10.06 1.68 21.50
N HIS A 231 -10.59 0.56 21.01
CA HIS A 231 -11.33 -0.39 21.81
C HIS A 231 -10.76 -1.81 21.64
N HIS A 232 -11.00 -2.64 22.67
CA HIS A 232 -10.84 -4.09 22.64
C HIS A 232 -12.25 -4.70 22.77
N ILE A 233 -12.95 -4.84 21.65
CA ILE A 233 -14.33 -5.35 21.61
C ILE A 233 -14.32 -6.89 21.71
N LYS A 234 -13.28 -7.53 21.17
CA LYS A 234 -13.05 -8.98 21.23
C LYS A 234 -11.75 -9.34 21.98
N PRO A 235 -11.64 -9.03 23.30
CA PRO A 235 -10.41 -9.24 24.06
C PRO A 235 -9.98 -10.72 24.14
N ASP A 236 -10.93 -11.65 24.05
CA ASP A 236 -10.64 -13.09 24.02
C ASP A 236 -10.02 -13.56 22.69
N VAL A 237 -10.22 -12.79 21.62
CA VAL A 237 -9.68 -13.09 20.28
C VAL A 237 -8.38 -12.35 20.04
N TYR A 238 -8.32 -11.07 20.40
CA TYR A 238 -7.18 -10.16 20.21
C TYR A 238 -6.69 -9.58 21.55
N PRO A 239 -6.11 -10.39 22.46
CA PRO A 239 -5.84 -9.97 23.84
C PRO A 239 -4.73 -8.93 23.99
N LYS A 240 -3.91 -8.70 22.96
CA LYS A 240 -2.72 -7.85 23.06
C LYS A 240 -2.82 -6.53 22.31
N VAL A 241 -3.79 -6.40 21.41
CA VAL A 241 -3.93 -5.26 20.50
C VAL A 241 -5.38 -4.80 20.42
N ASP A 242 -5.59 -3.54 20.06
CA ASP A 242 -6.88 -2.98 19.74
C ASP A 242 -7.50 -3.67 18.50
N ASP A 243 -8.82 -3.78 18.48
CA ASP A 243 -9.57 -4.34 17.35
C ASP A 243 -10.57 -3.35 16.75
N ASP A 244 -10.58 -2.12 17.27
CA ASP A 244 -11.40 -1.01 16.79
C ASP A 244 -10.72 0.32 17.10
N ALA A 245 -10.74 1.27 16.17
CA ALA A 245 -10.16 2.58 16.35
C ALA A 245 -10.87 3.66 15.52
N THR A 246 -11.07 4.83 16.14
CA THR A 246 -11.44 6.07 15.44
C THR A 246 -10.29 7.07 15.57
N ILE A 247 -9.83 7.61 14.41
CA ILE A 247 -8.75 8.59 14.34
C ILE A 247 -9.26 9.88 13.71
N LEU A 248 -9.04 11.01 14.37
CA LEU A 248 -9.36 12.36 13.88
C LEU A 248 -8.08 13.06 13.48
N LEU A 249 -8.02 13.54 12.24
CA LEU A 249 -6.94 14.37 11.70
C LEU A 249 -7.41 15.80 11.61
N GLU A 250 -6.72 16.71 12.28
CA GLU A 250 -6.99 18.14 12.26
C GLU A 250 -6.08 18.82 11.25
N TYR A 251 -6.66 19.40 10.21
CA TYR A 251 -5.98 20.33 9.29
C TYR A 251 -6.45 21.76 9.57
N PRO A 252 -5.71 22.80 9.15
CA PRO A 252 -6.15 24.18 9.38
C PRO A 252 -7.53 24.51 8.74
N ASP A 253 -7.87 23.81 7.67
CA ASP A 253 -9.01 24.10 6.78
C ASP A 253 -9.91 22.88 6.53
N ALA A 254 -9.55 21.71 7.07
CA ALA A 254 -10.30 20.46 6.90
C ALA A 254 -10.18 19.52 8.10
N THR A 255 -11.05 18.52 8.16
CA THR A 255 -11.00 17.43 9.15
C THR A 255 -10.97 16.08 8.43
N GLY A 256 -10.08 15.18 8.84
CA GLY A 256 -10.12 13.77 8.48
C GLY A 256 -10.70 12.91 9.60
N ILE A 257 -11.52 11.90 9.25
CA ILE A 257 -12.04 10.88 10.15
C ILE A 257 -11.68 9.52 9.55
N ILE A 258 -11.00 8.69 10.32
CA ILE A 258 -10.64 7.34 9.92
C ILE A 258 -11.29 6.38 10.89
N GLU A 259 -12.13 5.49 10.37
CA GLU A 259 -12.76 4.40 11.09
C GLU A 259 -12.06 3.09 10.70
N ALA A 260 -11.36 2.49 11.65
CA ALA A 260 -10.52 1.31 11.44
C ALA A 260 -11.02 0.18 12.34
N SER A 261 -11.51 -0.95 11.76
CA SER A 261 -12.17 -1.94 12.59
C SER A 261 -11.98 -3.39 12.14
N TRP A 262 -11.82 -4.29 13.11
CA TRP A 262 -11.91 -5.74 12.96
C TRP A 262 -13.25 -6.31 13.47
N ASN A 263 -14.30 -5.46 13.56
CA ASN A 263 -15.56 -5.80 14.20
C ASN A 263 -16.80 -5.62 13.31
N TRP A 264 -16.61 -5.30 12.02
CA TRP A 264 -17.74 -5.10 11.12
C TRP A 264 -18.26 -6.40 10.54
N PRO A 265 -19.56 -6.48 10.14
CA PRO A 265 -20.15 -7.72 9.67
C PRO A 265 -19.63 -8.14 8.27
N PHE A 266 -19.01 -7.24 7.52
CA PHE A 266 -18.42 -7.44 6.19
C PHE A 266 -17.34 -6.42 5.92
N SER A 267 -16.53 -6.63 4.89
CA SER A 267 -15.50 -5.68 4.47
C SER A 267 -16.11 -4.39 3.93
N ILE A 268 -15.60 -3.28 4.44
CA ILE A 268 -15.82 -1.93 3.90
C ILE A 268 -14.45 -1.29 3.71
N LYS A 269 -14.21 -0.74 2.52
CA LYS A 269 -13.05 0.10 2.19
C LYS A 269 -13.54 1.22 1.29
N ASP A 270 -13.98 2.31 1.91
CA ASP A 270 -14.57 3.44 1.19
C ASP A 270 -13.89 4.77 1.54
N LEU A 271 -14.15 5.78 0.71
CA LEU A 271 -13.63 7.12 0.87
C LEU A 271 -14.71 8.14 0.54
N GLU A 272 -15.02 9.00 1.50
CA GLU A 272 -15.90 10.15 1.34
C GLU A 272 -15.10 11.46 1.37
N VAL A 273 -15.38 12.36 0.43
CA VAL A 273 -14.75 13.69 0.37
C VAL A 273 -15.83 14.77 0.24
N PHE A 274 -15.89 15.64 1.25
CA PHE A 274 -16.78 16.80 1.31
C PHE A 274 -15.97 18.04 0.95
N GLY A 275 -16.35 18.69 -0.16
CA GLY A 275 -15.80 19.98 -0.55
C GLY A 275 -16.77 21.13 -0.27
N VAL A 276 -16.37 22.34 -0.66
CA VAL A 276 -17.21 23.55 -0.52
C VAL A 276 -18.46 23.47 -1.38
N THR A 277 -18.37 22.90 -2.58
CA THR A 277 -19.43 22.93 -3.59
C THR A 277 -19.98 21.54 -3.94
N GLY A 278 -19.43 20.47 -3.39
CA GLY A 278 -19.87 19.12 -3.72
C GLY A 278 -19.33 18.05 -2.77
N TYR A 279 -19.70 16.83 -3.07
CA TYR A 279 -19.37 15.63 -2.30
C TYR A 279 -19.10 14.46 -3.24
N LEU A 280 -18.09 13.68 -2.93
CA LEU A 280 -17.71 12.44 -3.63
C LEU A 280 -17.71 11.27 -2.64
N HIS A 281 -18.15 10.10 -3.11
CA HIS A 281 -18.11 8.86 -2.34
C HIS A 281 -17.62 7.70 -3.23
N ALA A 282 -16.39 7.28 -3.04
CA ALA A 282 -15.84 6.04 -3.59
C ALA A 282 -16.23 4.89 -2.67
N LEU A 283 -17.31 4.17 -3.03
CA LEU A 283 -17.88 3.09 -2.20
C LEU A 283 -17.03 1.80 -2.25
N ASP A 284 -16.37 1.57 -3.37
CA ASP A 284 -15.50 0.42 -3.59
C ASP A 284 -14.54 0.71 -4.77
N PRO A 285 -13.69 -0.23 -5.22
CA PRO A 285 -12.75 0.01 -6.33
C PRO A 285 -13.36 0.52 -7.63
N ASN A 286 -14.68 0.33 -7.85
CA ASN A 286 -15.35 0.54 -9.13
C ASN A 286 -16.64 1.37 -9.07
N ILE A 287 -17.14 1.70 -7.87
CA ILE A 287 -18.39 2.44 -7.69
C ILE A 287 -18.09 3.80 -7.06
N LEU A 288 -18.30 4.86 -7.85
CA LEU A 288 -18.13 6.24 -7.44
C LEU A 288 -19.47 6.98 -7.56
N GLN A 289 -19.85 7.67 -6.51
CA GLN A 289 -21.00 8.57 -6.48
C GLN A 289 -20.55 10.00 -6.23
N GLN A 290 -21.30 10.94 -6.75
CA GLN A 290 -21.13 12.36 -6.47
C GLN A 290 -22.45 12.99 -6.04
N ARG A 291 -22.36 14.12 -5.36
CA ARG A 291 -23.50 14.97 -5.02
C ARG A 291 -23.11 16.42 -5.14
N MET A 292 -23.50 17.03 -6.26
CA MET A 292 -23.25 18.46 -6.55
C MET A 292 -24.48 19.32 -6.27
N LYS A 293 -25.64 18.67 -6.11
CA LYS A 293 -26.96 19.29 -5.84
C LYS A 293 -27.72 18.44 -4.81
N LYS A 294 -29.03 18.33 -4.98
CA LYS A 294 -29.90 17.62 -4.05
C LYS A 294 -29.73 16.09 -4.10
N ASN A 295 -29.54 15.53 -5.29
CA ASN A 295 -29.53 14.07 -5.51
C ASN A 295 -28.11 13.53 -5.63
N TYR A 296 -27.93 12.23 -5.37
CA TYR A 296 -26.73 11.50 -5.74
C TYR A 296 -26.78 11.13 -7.22
N ASP A 297 -25.66 11.27 -7.88
CA ASP A 297 -25.45 10.85 -9.25
C ASP A 297 -24.29 9.83 -9.28
N SER A 298 -24.42 8.78 -10.08
CA SER A 298 -23.31 7.86 -10.33
C SER A 298 -22.30 8.52 -11.26
N VAL A 299 -21.01 8.33 -10.97
CA VAL A 299 -19.90 8.77 -11.81
C VAL A 299 -19.37 7.59 -12.60
N ALA A 300 -19.18 7.74 -13.90
CA ALA A 300 -18.52 6.73 -14.71
C ALA A 300 -17.06 6.57 -14.26
N VAL A 301 -16.69 5.37 -13.85
CA VAL A 301 -15.35 5.07 -13.37
C VAL A 301 -14.48 4.57 -14.52
N HIS A 302 -13.34 5.21 -14.70
CA HIS A 302 -12.35 4.84 -15.70
C HIS A 302 -11.24 4.00 -15.07
N PRO A 303 -10.67 3.05 -15.82
CA PRO A 303 -9.53 2.28 -15.32
C PRO A 303 -8.36 3.20 -14.95
N ALA A 304 -7.78 2.98 -13.77
CA ALA A 304 -6.54 3.62 -13.38
C ALA A 304 -5.38 3.25 -14.32
N VAL A 305 -4.37 4.11 -14.40
CA VAL A 305 -3.16 3.86 -15.22
C VAL A 305 -2.47 2.58 -14.75
N TYR A 306 -2.38 2.41 -13.45
CA TYR A 306 -1.85 1.20 -12.81
C TYR A 306 -2.95 0.48 -12.05
N ARG A 307 -3.12 -0.82 -12.32
CA ARG A 307 -4.09 -1.69 -11.63
C ARG A 307 -3.41 -2.61 -10.61
N ASP A 308 -2.09 -2.49 -10.49
CA ASP A 308 -1.25 -3.42 -9.76
C ASP A 308 0.11 -2.77 -9.44
N ASN A 309 0.79 -3.29 -8.43
CA ASN A 309 2.08 -2.81 -7.96
C ASN A 309 3.23 -3.05 -8.94
N LEU A 310 3.25 -4.17 -9.69
CA LEU A 310 4.40 -4.52 -10.54
C LEU A 310 4.61 -3.59 -11.72
N PRO A 311 3.59 -3.25 -12.55
CA PRO A 311 3.76 -2.29 -13.63
C PRO A 311 4.20 -0.90 -13.12
N TYR A 312 3.64 -0.46 -11.99
CA TYR A 312 4.03 0.79 -11.34
C TYR A 312 5.49 0.75 -10.89
N LEU A 313 5.89 -0.31 -10.17
CA LEU A 313 7.28 -0.49 -9.72
C LEU A 313 8.25 -0.50 -10.90
N ALA A 314 7.93 -1.21 -11.98
CA ALA A 314 8.77 -1.25 -13.19
C ALA A 314 8.95 0.14 -13.82
N ASP A 315 7.88 0.94 -13.88
CA ASP A 315 7.92 2.29 -14.43
C ASP A 315 8.69 3.26 -13.52
N VAL A 316 8.60 3.12 -12.19
CA VAL A 316 9.43 3.87 -11.24
C VAL A 316 10.91 3.50 -11.40
N LEU A 317 11.25 2.22 -11.43
CA LEU A 317 12.64 1.76 -11.55
C LEU A 317 13.29 2.15 -12.88
N SER A 318 12.51 2.27 -13.94
CA SER A 318 12.99 2.74 -15.25
C SER A 318 13.07 4.27 -15.36
N GLY A 319 12.68 5.02 -14.33
CA GLY A 319 12.61 6.47 -14.34
C GLY A 319 11.49 7.06 -15.21
N LYS A 320 10.55 6.23 -15.65
CA LYS A 320 9.39 6.67 -16.43
C LYS A 320 8.34 7.37 -15.56
N VAL A 321 8.30 7.01 -14.28
CA VAL A 321 7.44 7.63 -13.25
C VAL A 321 8.29 8.08 -12.08
N ASP A 322 8.13 9.34 -11.69
CA ASP A 322 8.58 9.84 -10.40
C ASP A 322 7.42 9.66 -9.40
N PRO A 323 7.59 8.87 -8.32
CA PRO A 323 6.54 8.68 -7.34
C PRO A 323 6.10 9.97 -6.64
N GLY A 324 6.97 10.99 -6.55
CA GLY A 324 6.61 12.28 -5.97
C GLY A 324 5.97 12.14 -4.58
N ASN A 325 4.71 12.58 -4.46
CA ASN A 325 3.87 12.44 -3.25
C ASN A 325 2.69 11.50 -3.47
N ASP A 326 2.81 10.50 -4.34
CA ASP A 326 1.71 9.55 -4.57
C ASP A 326 1.51 8.58 -3.37
N LEU A 327 0.48 7.74 -3.46
CA LEU A 327 0.07 6.82 -2.38
C LEU A 327 1.19 5.86 -1.96
N SER A 328 2.03 5.39 -2.90
CA SER A 328 3.12 4.46 -2.62
C SER A 328 4.42 5.17 -2.23
N SER A 329 4.52 6.48 -2.43
CA SER A 329 5.76 7.25 -2.26
C SER A 329 6.25 7.28 -0.82
N LEU A 330 7.57 7.35 -0.67
CA LEU A 330 8.20 7.48 0.64
C LEU A 330 7.80 8.75 1.39
N PRO A 331 7.73 9.96 0.77
CA PRO A 331 7.28 11.17 1.47
C PRO A 331 5.86 11.05 2.04
N ASN A 332 4.90 10.52 1.28
CA ASN A 332 3.54 10.31 1.76
C ASN A 332 3.53 9.37 2.98
N ASN A 333 4.25 8.26 2.90
CA ASN A 333 4.27 7.22 3.93
C ASN A 333 5.06 7.60 5.19
N LEU A 334 6.01 8.51 5.12
CA LEU A 334 6.62 9.12 6.31
C LEU A 334 5.60 9.89 7.16
N ILE A 335 4.71 10.64 6.50
CA ILE A 335 3.63 11.36 7.21
C ILE A 335 2.63 10.36 7.78
N VAL A 336 2.28 9.30 7.04
CA VAL A 336 1.41 8.22 7.54
C VAL A 336 1.94 7.62 8.83
N VAL A 337 3.23 7.25 8.90
CA VAL A 337 3.81 6.68 10.13
C VAL A 337 3.76 7.67 11.30
N ARG A 338 3.99 8.98 11.07
CA ARG A 338 3.85 10.02 12.09
C ARG A 338 2.41 10.12 12.60
N ILE A 339 1.42 10.08 11.71
CA ILE A 339 -0.01 10.07 12.06
C ILE A 339 -0.32 8.85 12.94
N LEU A 340 0.10 7.66 12.55
CA LEU A 340 -0.20 6.42 13.27
C LEU A 340 0.48 6.38 14.65
N GLU A 341 1.71 6.88 14.78
CA GLU A 341 2.39 6.96 16.07
C GLU A 341 1.69 7.98 16.98
N ALA A 342 1.31 9.14 16.43
CA ALA A 342 0.52 10.15 17.16
C ALA A 342 -0.86 9.63 17.56
N ALA A 343 -1.55 8.88 16.70
CA ALA A 343 -2.84 8.25 16.98
C ALA A 343 -2.73 7.25 18.14
N SER A 344 -1.74 6.35 18.09
CA SER A 344 -1.49 5.38 19.17
C SER A 344 -1.18 6.08 20.51
N ARG A 345 -0.38 7.16 20.44
CA ARG A 345 -0.09 7.97 21.62
C ARG A 345 -1.32 8.71 22.13
N SER A 346 -2.14 9.27 21.23
CA SER A 346 -3.39 9.95 21.58
C SER A 346 -4.36 9.01 22.29
N ALA A 347 -4.59 7.82 21.75
CA ALA A 347 -5.46 6.81 22.35
C ALA A 347 -4.98 6.39 23.75
N LYS A 348 -3.65 6.22 23.92
CA LYS A 348 -3.06 5.86 25.21
C LYS A 348 -3.12 6.96 26.25
N GLU A 349 -2.89 8.22 25.85
CA GLU A 349 -2.79 9.37 26.75
C GLU A 349 -4.14 10.09 26.93
N GLY A 350 -5.16 9.75 26.15
CA GLY A 350 -6.49 10.38 26.18
C GLY A 350 -6.47 11.87 25.81
N LYS A 351 -5.56 12.28 24.90
CA LYS A 351 -5.42 13.70 24.53
C LYS A 351 -5.04 13.91 23.07
N ARG A 352 -5.31 15.10 22.56
CA ARG A 352 -4.88 15.59 21.26
C ARG A 352 -3.35 15.68 21.19
N ILE A 353 -2.74 15.14 20.14
CA ILE A 353 -1.29 15.17 19.89
C ILE A 353 -1.01 16.10 18.72
N VAL A 354 -0.16 17.08 18.90
CA VAL A 354 0.37 17.96 17.85
C VAL A 354 1.50 17.24 17.13
N LEU A 355 1.50 17.31 15.77
CA LEU A 355 2.51 16.72 14.90
C LEU A 355 3.68 17.67 14.62
#